data_68b620bca55fe0a87c5be5b9d20f4e01
#
_entry.id   68b620bca55fe0a87c5be5b9d20f4e01
#
_cell.length_a   1.000
_cell.length_b   1.000
_cell.length_c   1.000
_cell.angle_alpha   90.00
_cell.angle_beta   90.00
_cell.angle_gamma   90.00
#
_symmetry.space_group_name_H-M   'P 1'
#
loop_
_entity.id
_entity.type
_entity.pdbx_description
1 polymer ?
#
loop_
_entity_poly.entity_id
_entity_poly.type
_entity_poly.pdbx_seq_one_letter_code
_entity_poly.pdbx_strand_id
1 'polypeptide(L)'
;MYELISVGENTWYIDCPAKIGVVRAADGMYIIDSGNDKDAGRKVRQIFEREGWTLKGILNTHSHADHVGGNKYLQNNTGCSIFADAVEASFIEHPILEPAYLFGGFPPSDLRHKFLMAQESSAKPLSDPAFPKDITPVAIPGHYFGQTGFKTADGVFFIADSVCSKETLDKYTVSVLYDVKGAIATLDLLEASDAKLFVPSHAAPTEDIRDLSSYNREKIFAVKAFLLEICSGGLTFEEILQRVFTGFGLIMTFEQYALVGSTIRSYLSWLKEEKLLSASFEDNRLLWRTVNG
;
A
#
# COMPACT_ATOMS: atom_id res chain seq x y z
N MET A 1 7.01 -7.97 -17.53
CA MET A 1 8.19 -7.52 -18.28
C MET A 1 8.88 -6.48 -17.40
N TYR A 2 10.22 -6.39 -17.40
CA TYR A 2 10.94 -5.38 -16.60
C TYR A 2 11.55 -4.39 -17.60
N GLU A 3 10.80 -3.36 -17.97
CA GLU A 3 11.21 -2.33 -18.92
C GLU A 3 11.45 -1.02 -18.19
N LEU A 4 12.58 -0.37 -18.46
CA LEU A 4 12.91 0.95 -17.90
C LEU A 4 12.32 2.03 -18.81
N ILE A 5 11.41 2.82 -18.25
CA ILE A 5 10.67 3.87 -18.97
C ILE A 5 11.04 5.23 -18.38
N SER A 6 11.52 6.14 -19.22
CA SER A 6 11.83 7.52 -18.82
C SER A 6 10.55 8.34 -18.68
N VAL A 7 10.46 9.11 -17.59
CA VAL A 7 9.33 10.00 -17.29
C VAL A 7 9.78 11.39 -16.84
N GLY A 8 11.08 11.64 -16.87
CA GLY A 8 11.70 12.93 -16.57
C GLY A 8 13.17 12.93 -17.01
N GLU A 9 13.88 14.02 -16.78
CA GLU A 9 15.31 14.10 -17.08
C GLU A 9 16.13 13.18 -16.17
N ASN A 10 15.74 13.09 -14.90
CA ASN A 10 16.41 12.31 -13.87
C ASN A 10 15.47 11.28 -13.20
N THR A 11 14.36 10.96 -13.85
CA THR A 11 13.33 10.09 -13.27
C THR A 11 12.85 9.07 -14.30
N TRP A 12 12.82 7.81 -13.90
CA TRP A 12 12.31 6.66 -14.65
C TRP A 12 11.42 5.80 -13.73
N TYR A 13 10.72 4.85 -14.32
CA TYR A 13 10.19 3.71 -13.58
C TYR A 13 10.48 2.41 -14.34
N ILE A 14 10.55 1.31 -13.62
CA ILE A 14 10.61 -0.03 -14.19
C ILE A 14 9.17 -0.55 -14.21
N ASP A 15 8.67 -0.86 -15.43
CA ASP A 15 7.33 -1.43 -15.60
C ASP A 15 7.32 -2.92 -15.23
N CYS A 16 6.69 -3.22 -14.11
CA CYS A 16 6.57 -4.55 -13.52
C CYS A 16 5.29 -4.59 -12.66
N PRO A 17 4.90 -5.75 -12.08
CA PRO A 17 3.61 -5.89 -11.37
C PRO A 17 3.35 -4.83 -10.30
N ALA A 18 4.35 -4.50 -9.47
CA ALA A 18 4.38 -3.31 -8.63
C ALA A 18 5.51 -2.41 -9.18
N LYS A 19 5.17 -1.28 -9.78
CA LYS A 19 6.14 -0.41 -10.44
C LYS A 19 7.23 0.05 -9.48
N ILE A 20 8.48 0.02 -9.95
CA ILE A 20 9.64 0.46 -9.19
C ILE A 20 10.11 1.79 -9.76
N GLY A 21 10.10 2.86 -8.96
CA GLY A 21 10.68 4.13 -9.37
C GLY A 21 12.20 4.07 -9.46
N VAL A 22 12.80 4.86 -10.36
CA VAL A 22 14.25 5.05 -10.45
C VAL A 22 14.53 6.54 -10.54
N VAL A 23 15.38 7.04 -9.65
CA VAL A 23 15.65 8.49 -9.55
C VAL A 23 17.15 8.74 -9.45
N ARG A 24 17.64 9.67 -10.26
CA ARG A 24 18.98 10.22 -10.13
C ARG A 24 18.93 11.45 -9.23
N ALA A 25 19.43 11.30 -8.01
CA ALA A 25 19.66 12.40 -7.07
C ALA A 25 21.08 12.96 -7.24
N ALA A 26 21.37 14.10 -6.60
CA ALA A 26 22.69 14.74 -6.70
C ALA A 26 23.84 13.84 -6.22
N ASP A 27 23.56 12.91 -5.33
CA ASP A 27 24.56 12.06 -4.71
C ASP A 27 24.56 10.60 -5.19
N GLY A 28 23.69 10.22 -6.13
CA GLY A 28 23.64 8.88 -6.72
C GLY A 28 22.27 8.43 -7.21
N MET A 29 22.18 7.16 -7.56
CA MET A 29 20.95 6.55 -8.06
C MET A 29 20.17 5.88 -6.93
N TYR A 30 18.89 6.12 -6.89
CA TYR A 30 17.95 5.55 -5.93
C TYR A 30 16.82 4.83 -6.64
N ILE A 31 16.23 3.83 -5.99
CA ILE A 31 14.96 3.27 -6.42
C ILE A 31 13.88 3.54 -5.38
N ILE A 32 12.64 3.60 -5.85
CA ILE A 32 11.44 3.66 -5.02
C ILE A 32 10.78 2.30 -5.12
N ASP A 33 10.77 1.58 -4.00
CA ASP A 33 10.42 0.16 -3.87
C ASP A 33 11.38 -0.79 -4.61
N SER A 34 11.23 -2.10 -4.44
CA SER A 34 12.16 -3.10 -4.94
C SER A 34 11.49 -4.31 -5.61
N GLY A 35 10.15 -4.30 -5.70
CA GLY A 35 9.35 -5.38 -6.28
C GLY A 35 9.11 -6.54 -5.33
N ASN A 36 8.47 -7.59 -5.85
CA ASN A 36 7.78 -8.62 -5.08
C ASN A 36 8.68 -9.76 -4.56
N ASP A 37 9.91 -9.87 -4.99
CA ASP A 37 10.81 -10.94 -4.54
C ASP A 37 12.27 -10.71 -4.96
N LYS A 38 13.13 -11.69 -4.60
CA LYS A 38 14.54 -11.73 -4.99
C LYS A 38 14.74 -11.61 -6.50
N ASP A 39 13.83 -12.15 -7.31
CA ASP A 39 13.98 -12.12 -8.78
C ASP A 39 13.71 -10.72 -9.32
N ALA A 40 12.78 -9.98 -8.74
CA ALA A 40 12.58 -8.56 -9.01
C ALA A 40 13.86 -7.77 -8.70
N GLY A 41 14.43 -7.94 -7.50
CA GLY A 41 15.70 -7.31 -7.13
C GLY A 41 16.86 -7.66 -8.08
N ARG A 42 16.94 -8.92 -8.55
CA ARG A 42 17.94 -9.32 -9.55
C ARG A 42 17.74 -8.60 -10.88
N LYS A 43 16.49 -8.41 -11.33
CA LYS A 43 16.17 -7.66 -12.55
C LYS A 43 16.54 -6.18 -12.44
N VAL A 44 16.23 -5.56 -11.30
CA VAL A 44 16.67 -4.19 -11.01
C VAL A 44 18.20 -4.08 -11.12
N ARG A 45 18.94 -4.97 -10.48
CA ARG A 45 20.40 -4.97 -10.55
C ARG A 45 20.91 -5.10 -11.99
N GLN A 46 20.35 -6.00 -12.80
CA GLN A 46 20.72 -6.17 -14.22
C GLN A 46 20.47 -4.90 -15.04
N ILE A 47 19.37 -4.18 -14.78
CA ILE A 47 19.08 -2.89 -15.42
C ILE A 47 20.16 -1.88 -15.05
N PHE A 48 20.48 -1.75 -13.76
CA PHE A 48 21.50 -0.82 -13.27
C PHE A 48 22.89 -1.13 -13.86
N GLU A 49 23.28 -2.40 -13.95
CA GLU A 49 24.53 -2.85 -14.58
C GLU A 49 24.57 -2.47 -16.07
N ARG A 50 23.46 -2.68 -16.80
CA ARG A 50 23.33 -2.33 -18.23
C ARG A 50 23.44 -0.82 -18.48
N GLU A 51 22.83 -0.01 -17.61
CA GLU A 51 22.86 1.46 -17.70
C GLU A 51 24.16 2.07 -17.14
N GLY A 52 25.06 1.26 -16.56
CA GLY A 52 26.27 1.74 -15.89
C GLY A 52 26.01 2.52 -14.61
N TRP A 53 24.89 2.26 -13.93
CA TRP A 53 24.48 2.94 -12.71
C TRP A 53 24.88 2.14 -11.46
N THR A 54 25.16 2.88 -10.39
CA THR A 54 25.40 2.29 -9.06
C THR A 54 24.23 2.62 -8.15
N LEU A 55 23.58 1.57 -7.59
CA LEU A 55 22.48 1.73 -6.66
C LEU A 55 22.99 2.20 -5.30
N LYS A 56 22.57 3.37 -4.85
CA LYS A 56 22.95 3.95 -3.56
C LYS A 56 21.93 3.66 -2.47
N GLY A 57 20.65 3.69 -2.81
CA GLY A 57 19.61 3.43 -1.82
C GLY A 57 18.27 3.03 -2.42
N ILE A 58 17.44 2.47 -1.55
CA ILE A 58 16.05 2.09 -1.77
C ILE A 58 15.18 2.96 -0.86
N LEU A 59 14.16 3.57 -1.41
CA LEU A 59 13.16 4.35 -0.69
C LEU A 59 11.87 3.54 -0.71
N ASN A 60 11.52 2.90 0.41
CA ASN A 60 10.29 2.11 0.45
C ASN A 60 9.10 2.97 0.79
N THR A 61 8.04 2.81 0.00
CA THR A 61 6.77 3.49 0.18
C THR A 61 6.01 2.92 1.37
N HIS A 62 5.99 1.61 1.51
CA HIS A 62 5.43 0.85 2.62
C HIS A 62 6.02 -0.58 2.60
N SER A 63 5.66 -1.42 3.56
CA SER A 63 6.33 -2.69 3.83
C SER A 63 5.66 -3.94 3.24
N HIS A 64 4.62 -3.81 2.42
CA HIS A 64 4.03 -4.98 1.76
C HIS A 64 5.07 -5.72 0.91
N ALA A 65 4.96 -7.03 0.87
CA ALA A 65 5.97 -7.90 0.29
C ALA A 65 6.28 -7.63 -1.19
N ASP A 66 5.31 -7.13 -1.96
CA ASP A 66 5.49 -6.78 -3.37
C ASP A 66 6.19 -5.42 -3.59
N HIS A 67 6.42 -4.66 -2.53
CA HIS A 67 7.21 -3.42 -2.52
C HIS A 67 8.62 -3.60 -1.96
N VAL A 68 8.79 -4.52 -1.00
CA VAL A 68 10.07 -4.71 -0.31
C VAL A 68 10.73 -6.06 -0.57
N GLY A 69 10.15 -6.90 -1.42
CA GLY A 69 10.61 -8.26 -1.67
C GLY A 69 12.02 -8.37 -2.26
N GLY A 70 12.46 -7.35 -3.00
CA GLY A 70 13.82 -7.26 -3.55
C GLY A 70 14.86 -6.68 -2.59
N ASN A 71 14.44 -6.07 -1.48
CA ASN A 71 15.30 -5.33 -0.55
C ASN A 71 16.52 -6.14 -0.10
N LYS A 72 16.30 -7.31 0.49
CA LYS A 72 17.37 -8.19 1.01
C LYS A 72 18.40 -8.53 -0.04
N TYR A 73 17.93 -8.87 -1.24
CA TYR A 73 18.83 -9.21 -2.34
C TYR A 73 19.68 -8.02 -2.76
N LEU A 74 19.06 -6.85 -2.96
CA LEU A 74 19.76 -5.64 -3.38
C LEU A 74 20.73 -5.16 -2.30
N GLN A 75 20.30 -5.09 -1.04
CA GLN A 75 21.16 -4.69 0.07
C GLN A 75 22.41 -5.58 0.18
N ASN A 76 22.26 -6.90 0.08
CA ASN A 76 23.37 -7.83 0.17
C ASN A 76 24.34 -7.78 -1.02
N ASN A 77 23.86 -7.41 -2.21
CA ASN A 77 24.67 -7.45 -3.44
C ASN A 77 25.23 -6.09 -3.85
N THR A 78 24.70 -4.99 -3.33
CA THR A 78 25.15 -3.63 -3.68
C THR A 78 25.63 -2.82 -2.49
N GLY A 79 25.27 -3.24 -1.26
CA GLY A 79 25.57 -2.47 -0.04
C GLY A 79 24.70 -1.21 0.10
N CYS A 80 23.61 -1.07 -0.70
CA CYS A 80 22.74 0.09 -0.67
C CYS A 80 22.06 0.27 0.70
N SER A 81 21.77 1.51 1.07
CA SER A 81 20.92 1.83 2.22
C SER A 81 19.44 1.65 1.85
N ILE A 82 18.61 1.30 2.83
CA ILE A 82 17.15 1.26 2.68
C ILE A 82 16.57 2.31 3.61
N PHE A 83 15.58 3.07 3.13
CA PHE A 83 14.90 4.11 3.90
C PHE A 83 13.40 3.89 3.84
N ALA A 84 12.71 4.02 4.98
CA ALA A 84 11.28 3.89 5.10
C ALA A 84 10.75 4.77 6.24
N ASP A 85 9.45 4.96 6.33
CA ASP A 85 8.82 5.45 7.56
C ASP A 85 9.23 4.57 8.74
N ALA A 86 9.25 5.13 9.95
CA ALA A 86 9.75 4.42 11.13
C ALA A 86 8.91 3.17 11.48
N VAL A 87 7.59 3.22 11.24
CA VAL A 87 6.71 2.06 11.45
C VAL A 87 6.96 1.02 10.36
N GLU A 88 7.03 1.45 9.10
CA GLU A 88 7.33 0.57 7.96
C GLU A 88 8.71 -0.10 8.10
N ALA A 89 9.72 0.63 8.59
CA ALA A 89 11.04 0.07 8.89
C ALA A 89 10.95 -1.12 9.87
N SER A 90 10.07 -1.02 10.88
CA SER A 90 9.85 -2.11 11.83
C SER A 90 9.24 -3.36 11.17
N PHE A 91 8.31 -3.19 10.25
CA PHE A 91 7.75 -4.31 9.46
C PHE A 91 8.78 -4.91 8.49
N ILE A 92 9.62 -4.08 7.86
CA ILE A 92 10.71 -4.52 6.98
C ILE A 92 11.75 -5.34 7.75
N GLU A 93 12.08 -4.95 8.99
CA GLU A 93 13.01 -5.67 9.86
C GLU A 93 12.38 -6.92 10.50
N HIS A 94 11.07 -6.92 10.70
CA HIS A 94 10.33 -8.00 11.33
C HIS A 94 9.10 -8.40 10.51
N PRO A 95 9.28 -9.06 9.34
CA PRO A 95 8.17 -9.34 8.40
C PRO A 95 7.01 -10.17 8.96
N ILE A 96 7.21 -10.86 10.09
CA ILE A 96 6.13 -11.58 10.79
C ILE A 96 5.03 -10.64 11.33
N LEU A 97 5.32 -9.34 11.47
CA LEU A 97 4.37 -8.37 11.99
C LEU A 97 3.16 -8.22 11.07
N GLU A 98 3.36 -8.29 9.74
CA GLU A 98 2.24 -8.15 8.79
C GLU A 98 1.20 -9.27 8.93
N PRO A 99 1.51 -10.55 8.76
CA PRO A 99 0.51 -11.60 8.94
C PRO A 99 0.00 -11.67 10.39
N ALA A 100 0.79 -11.27 11.40
CA ALA A 100 0.32 -11.18 12.78
C ALA A 100 -0.73 -10.07 12.96
N TYR A 101 -0.50 -8.91 12.36
CA TYR A 101 -1.47 -7.81 12.32
C TYR A 101 -2.77 -8.22 11.60
N LEU A 102 -2.66 -8.79 10.40
CA LEU A 102 -3.82 -9.23 9.61
C LEU A 102 -4.67 -10.28 10.32
N PHE A 103 -4.03 -11.21 11.03
CA PHE A 103 -4.71 -12.29 11.76
C PHE A 103 -5.19 -11.88 13.15
N GLY A 104 -4.51 -10.93 13.80
CA GLY A 104 -4.79 -10.51 15.16
C GLY A 104 -4.25 -11.45 16.24
N GLY A 105 -3.17 -12.19 15.93
CA GLY A 105 -2.49 -13.15 16.82
C GLY A 105 -1.32 -13.79 16.10
N PHE A 106 -0.75 -14.90 16.64
CA PHE A 106 0.29 -15.63 15.93
C PHE A 106 -0.30 -16.29 14.66
N PRO A 107 0.17 -15.90 13.45
CA PRO A 107 -0.47 -16.32 12.21
C PRO A 107 -0.19 -17.78 11.88
N PRO A 108 -1.17 -18.51 11.31
CA PRO A 108 -0.95 -19.87 10.82
C PRO A 108 -0.04 -19.89 9.59
N SER A 109 0.42 -21.08 9.19
CA SER A 109 1.31 -21.26 8.04
C SER A 109 0.74 -20.72 6.74
N ASP A 110 -0.58 -20.73 6.60
CA ASP A 110 -1.34 -20.23 5.44
C ASP A 110 -1.13 -18.73 5.19
N LEU A 111 -0.77 -17.96 6.22
CA LEU A 111 -0.45 -16.54 6.12
C LEU A 111 1.06 -16.24 6.19
N ARG A 112 1.90 -17.26 6.42
CA ARG A 112 3.36 -17.09 6.52
C ARG A 112 4.07 -17.49 5.23
N HIS A 113 3.83 -16.76 4.17
CA HIS A 113 4.40 -17.04 2.85
C HIS A 113 4.89 -15.75 2.17
N LYS A 114 5.62 -15.90 1.07
CA LYS A 114 6.33 -14.79 0.39
C LYS A 114 5.46 -13.64 -0.11
N PHE A 115 4.16 -13.82 -0.25
CA PHE A 115 3.23 -12.76 -0.67
C PHE A 115 2.80 -11.85 0.48
N LEU A 116 2.95 -12.31 1.74
CA LEU A 116 2.67 -11.52 2.94
C LEU A 116 3.94 -11.27 3.77
N MET A 117 5.04 -11.95 3.48
CA MET A 117 6.30 -11.82 4.24
C MET A 117 7.48 -11.74 3.27
N ALA A 118 8.04 -10.57 3.11
CA ALA A 118 9.34 -10.43 2.47
C ALA A 118 10.47 -11.00 3.35
N GLN A 119 11.68 -11.10 2.80
CA GLN A 119 12.84 -11.42 3.62
C GLN A 119 13.25 -10.18 4.42
N GLU A 120 13.54 -10.37 5.71
CA GLU A 120 14.00 -9.29 6.59
C GLU A 120 15.19 -8.51 5.98
N SER A 121 15.16 -7.21 6.07
CA SER A 121 16.25 -6.34 5.67
C SER A 121 16.36 -5.16 6.64
N SER A 122 17.51 -4.48 6.69
CA SER A 122 17.71 -3.38 7.62
C SER A 122 17.35 -2.06 6.96
N ALA A 123 16.39 -1.35 7.52
CA ALA A 123 15.90 -0.07 7.03
C ALA A 123 16.24 1.07 8.02
N LYS A 124 16.52 2.24 7.48
CA LYS A 124 16.73 3.49 8.22
C LYS A 124 15.47 4.34 8.14
N PRO A 125 15.19 5.19 9.14
CA PRO A 125 14.09 6.12 9.06
C PRO A 125 14.32 7.18 7.96
N LEU A 126 13.24 7.74 7.40
CA LEU A 126 13.32 8.83 6.40
C LEU A 126 14.02 10.08 6.93
N SER A 127 14.13 10.23 8.25
CA SER A 127 14.87 11.32 8.91
C SER A 127 16.39 11.10 8.99
N ASP A 128 16.90 9.95 8.54
CA ASP A 128 18.36 9.67 8.54
C ASP A 128 19.08 10.72 7.66
N PRO A 129 20.22 11.29 8.12
CA PRO A 129 20.97 12.29 7.36
C PRO A 129 21.45 11.84 5.96
N ALA A 130 21.53 10.53 5.73
CA ALA A 130 21.91 9.95 4.43
C ALA A 130 20.72 9.83 3.45
N PHE A 131 19.51 10.22 3.84
CA PHE A 131 18.36 10.29 2.93
C PHE A 131 18.61 11.32 1.83
N PRO A 132 18.29 11.03 0.54
CA PRO A 132 18.55 11.96 -0.59
C PRO A 132 17.73 13.24 -0.46
N LYS A 133 18.42 14.40 -0.52
CA LYS A 133 17.78 15.73 -0.30
C LYS A 133 16.91 16.21 -1.47
N ASP A 134 17.10 15.63 -2.65
CA ASP A 134 16.40 16.02 -3.89
C ASP A 134 15.09 15.26 -4.07
N ILE A 135 14.78 14.34 -3.17
CA ILE A 135 13.54 13.56 -3.18
C ILE A 135 12.72 13.93 -1.95
N THR A 136 11.50 14.37 -2.15
CA THR A 136 10.63 14.82 -1.06
C THR A 136 9.68 13.70 -0.65
N PRO A 137 9.79 13.16 0.57
CA PRO A 137 8.80 12.24 1.11
C PRO A 137 7.51 12.98 1.45
N VAL A 138 6.36 12.40 1.12
CA VAL A 138 5.02 12.93 1.39
C VAL A 138 4.21 11.82 2.05
N ALA A 139 3.70 12.08 3.25
CA ALA A 139 2.79 11.13 3.90
C ALA A 139 1.49 11.00 3.10
N ILE A 140 1.14 9.79 2.73
CA ILE A 140 -0.07 9.43 1.98
C ILE A 140 -0.79 8.28 2.71
N PRO A 141 -1.34 8.56 3.91
CA PRO A 141 -1.94 7.53 4.75
C PRO A 141 -3.16 6.90 4.10
N GLY A 142 -3.53 5.71 4.56
CA GLY A 142 -4.77 5.04 4.19
C GLY A 142 -4.60 3.59 3.86
N HIS A 143 -3.77 3.25 2.88
CA HIS A 143 -3.55 1.88 2.47
C HIS A 143 -2.81 1.08 3.55
N TYR A 144 -1.73 1.64 4.07
CA TYR A 144 -0.93 0.99 5.11
C TYR A 144 -0.47 2.00 6.17
N PHE A 145 0.23 1.56 7.24
CA PHE A 145 0.52 2.32 8.47
C PHE A 145 1.21 3.66 8.21
N GLY A 146 2.41 3.62 7.65
CA GLY A 146 3.26 4.79 7.39
C GLY A 146 3.51 5.02 5.91
N GLN A 147 2.54 4.67 5.05
CA GLN A 147 2.71 4.79 3.60
C GLN A 147 3.17 6.18 3.21
N THR A 148 4.27 6.22 2.46
CA THR A 148 4.93 7.44 2.01
C THR A 148 5.05 7.44 0.49
N GLY A 149 4.62 8.51 -0.14
CA GLY A 149 4.92 8.78 -1.55
C GLY A 149 6.19 9.61 -1.69
N PHE A 150 6.76 9.65 -2.88
CA PHE A 150 8.00 10.36 -3.14
C PHE A 150 7.85 11.29 -4.36
N LYS A 151 8.06 12.60 -4.15
CA LYS A 151 8.12 13.59 -5.22
C LYS A 151 9.56 13.80 -5.67
N THR A 152 9.79 13.80 -6.98
CA THR A 152 11.11 14.07 -7.58
C THR A 152 11.21 15.53 -8.05
N ALA A 153 12.44 16.00 -8.28
CA ALA A 153 12.69 17.34 -8.83
C ALA A 153 12.07 17.53 -10.22
N ASP A 154 11.86 16.46 -10.98
CA ASP A 154 11.21 16.51 -12.30
C ASP A 154 9.68 16.75 -12.22
N GLY A 155 9.11 16.72 -11.00
CA GLY A 155 7.67 16.84 -10.79
C GLY A 155 6.92 15.52 -10.92
N VAL A 156 7.62 14.39 -10.89
CA VAL A 156 7.00 13.06 -10.84
C VAL A 156 6.68 12.70 -9.39
N PHE A 157 5.47 12.21 -9.15
CA PHE A 157 5.03 11.78 -7.82
C PHE A 157 4.71 10.28 -7.84
N PHE A 158 5.57 9.50 -7.19
CA PHE A 158 5.32 8.09 -6.93
C PHE A 158 4.38 7.97 -5.74
N ILE A 159 3.17 7.48 -5.99
CA ILE A 159 2.05 7.51 -5.03
C ILE A 159 1.70 6.14 -4.46
N ALA A 160 2.57 5.15 -4.66
CA ALA A 160 2.41 3.79 -4.12
C ALA A 160 1.01 3.22 -4.40
N ASP A 161 0.37 2.66 -3.37
CA ASP A 161 -0.93 2.01 -3.42
C ASP A 161 -2.07 2.92 -2.93
N SER A 162 -1.88 4.25 -3.07
CA SER A 162 -2.93 5.22 -2.73
C SER A 162 -4.16 5.09 -3.61
N VAL A 163 -4.01 4.52 -4.80
CA VAL A 163 -5.09 4.24 -5.76
C VAL A 163 -4.88 2.89 -6.43
N CYS A 164 -5.98 2.18 -6.65
CA CYS A 164 -6.01 0.96 -7.46
C CYS A 164 -6.52 1.26 -8.86
N SER A 165 -6.13 0.45 -9.85
CA SER A 165 -6.68 0.54 -11.20
C SER A 165 -8.19 0.22 -11.22
N LYS A 166 -8.89 0.72 -12.23
CA LYS A 166 -10.34 0.43 -12.40
C LYS A 166 -10.59 -1.07 -12.53
N GLU A 167 -9.75 -1.77 -13.29
CA GLU A 167 -9.84 -3.23 -13.48
C GLU A 167 -9.69 -3.99 -12.17
N THR A 168 -8.76 -3.56 -11.30
CA THR A 168 -8.57 -4.16 -9.98
C THR A 168 -9.79 -3.94 -9.09
N LEU A 169 -10.32 -2.70 -9.06
CA LEU A 169 -11.48 -2.36 -8.26
C LEU A 169 -12.78 -2.99 -8.75
N ASP A 170 -12.93 -3.23 -10.06
CA ASP A 170 -14.07 -3.95 -10.61
C ASP A 170 -14.03 -5.43 -10.26
N LYS A 171 -12.85 -5.99 -10.15
CA LYS A 171 -12.66 -7.39 -9.78
C LYS A 171 -12.82 -7.65 -8.28
N TYR A 172 -12.27 -6.78 -7.45
CA TYR A 172 -12.18 -7.04 -6.00
C TYR A 172 -13.08 -6.16 -5.15
N THR A 173 -13.52 -5.02 -5.64
CA THR A 173 -14.36 -4.00 -5.00
C THR A 173 -13.80 -3.47 -3.67
N VAL A 174 -13.36 -4.34 -2.77
CA VAL A 174 -12.79 -4.00 -1.47
C VAL A 174 -11.26 -3.97 -1.59
N SER A 175 -10.69 -2.77 -1.73
CA SER A 175 -9.23 -2.58 -1.67
C SER A 175 -8.73 -2.66 -0.23
N VAL A 176 -7.49 -3.07 -0.05
CA VAL A 176 -6.84 -3.11 1.28
C VAL A 176 -6.68 -1.70 1.80
N LEU A 177 -7.27 -1.42 2.97
CA LEU A 177 -7.18 -0.13 3.66
C LEU A 177 -6.99 -0.35 5.15
N TYR A 178 -5.93 0.24 5.70
CA TYR A 178 -5.67 0.31 7.14
C TYR A 178 -6.43 1.48 7.79
N ASP A 179 -6.47 2.64 7.13
CA ASP A 179 -7.17 3.85 7.59
C ASP A 179 -8.03 4.42 6.46
N VAL A 180 -9.35 4.18 6.54
CA VAL A 180 -10.30 4.64 5.50
C VAL A 180 -10.36 6.17 5.42
N LYS A 181 -10.32 6.86 6.56
CA LYS A 181 -10.36 8.33 6.61
C LYS A 181 -9.07 8.91 6.03
N GLY A 182 -7.93 8.32 6.36
CA GLY A 182 -6.63 8.66 5.78
C GLY A 182 -6.61 8.44 4.28
N ALA A 183 -7.20 7.35 3.77
CA ALA A 183 -7.30 7.09 2.33
C ALA A 183 -8.08 8.19 1.60
N ILE A 184 -9.23 8.60 2.14
CA ILE A 184 -10.02 9.70 1.57
C ILE A 184 -9.22 11.01 1.56
N ALA A 185 -8.54 11.33 2.67
CA ALA A 185 -7.70 12.53 2.75
C ALA A 185 -6.51 12.48 1.77
N THR A 186 -5.94 11.30 1.54
CA THR A 186 -4.88 11.10 0.55
C THR A 186 -5.41 11.35 -0.87
N LEU A 187 -6.61 10.88 -1.22
CA LEU A 187 -7.21 11.21 -2.52
C LEU A 187 -7.38 12.72 -2.70
N ASP A 188 -7.84 13.45 -1.67
CA ASP A 188 -7.93 14.92 -1.70
C ASP A 188 -6.57 15.59 -1.89
N LEU A 189 -5.52 15.09 -1.20
CA LEU A 189 -4.14 15.56 -1.34
C LEU A 189 -3.61 15.35 -2.76
N LEU A 190 -3.86 14.19 -3.35
CA LEU A 190 -3.41 13.88 -4.71
C LEU A 190 -4.09 14.78 -5.73
N GLU A 191 -5.41 15.01 -5.61
CA GLU A 191 -6.18 15.90 -6.48
C GLU A 191 -5.72 17.36 -6.41
N ALA A 192 -5.25 17.80 -5.22
CA ALA A 192 -4.70 19.14 -4.99
C ALA A 192 -3.20 19.28 -5.33
N SER A 193 -2.53 18.18 -5.68
CA SER A 193 -1.08 18.18 -5.94
C SER A 193 -0.76 18.82 -7.29
N ASP A 194 0.37 19.55 -7.33
CA ASP A 194 0.98 20.17 -8.52
C ASP A 194 1.90 19.21 -9.30
N ALA A 195 1.89 17.93 -9.02
CA ALA A 195 2.71 16.95 -9.73
C ALA A 195 2.36 16.92 -11.23
N LYS A 196 3.39 16.83 -12.06
CA LYS A 196 3.25 16.73 -13.53
C LYS A 196 2.83 15.34 -13.98
N LEU A 197 3.25 14.32 -13.21
CA LEU A 197 2.94 12.92 -13.47
C LEU A 197 2.80 12.18 -12.14
N PHE A 198 1.74 11.43 -12.00
CA PHE A 198 1.53 10.48 -10.90
C PHE A 198 1.87 9.06 -11.36
N VAL A 199 2.64 8.34 -10.57
CA VAL A 199 3.02 6.95 -10.82
C VAL A 199 2.51 6.07 -9.69
N PRO A 200 1.30 5.48 -9.83
CA PRO A 200 0.80 4.47 -8.92
C PRO A 200 1.53 3.14 -9.11
N SER A 201 1.65 2.32 -8.07
CA SER A 201 2.33 1.01 -8.19
C SER A 201 1.53 0.04 -9.06
N HIS A 202 0.21 -0.01 -8.92
CA HIS A 202 -0.66 -0.99 -9.58
C HIS A 202 -1.65 -0.39 -10.60
N ALA A 203 -1.41 0.84 -11.06
CA ALA A 203 -2.20 1.46 -12.13
C ALA A 203 -1.29 2.14 -13.16
N ALA A 204 -1.83 2.53 -14.30
CA ALA A 204 -1.09 3.28 -15.32
C ALA A 204 -0.68 4.66 -14.78
N PRO A 205 0.53 5.15 -15.09
CA PRO A 205 0.90 6.54 -14.81
C PRO A 205 -0.06 7.51 -15.49
N THR A 206 -0.33 8.65 -14.84
CA THR A 206 -1.27 9.66 -15.35
C THR A 206 -0.82 11.07 -15.00
N GLU A 207 -1.05 12.02 -15.91
CA GLU A 207 -0.86 13.46 -15.65
C GLU A 207 -2.04 14.06 -14.89
N ASP A 208 -3.22 13.43 -14.96
CA ASP A 208 -4.42 13.83 -14.22
C ASP A 208 -4.94 12.67 -13.37
N ILE A 209 -4.84 12.81 -12.06
CA ILE A 209 -5.23 11.76 -11.11
C ILE A 209 -6.74 11.75 -10.80
N ARG A 210 -7.49 12.81 -11.16
CA ARG A 210 -8.86 13.03 -10.70
C ARG A 210 -9.82 11.92 -11.05
N ASP A 211 -9.74 11.39 -12.28
CA ASP A 211 -10.62 10.29 -12.71
C ASP A 211 -10.38 9.01 -11.92
N LEU A 212 -9.11 8.67 -11.68
CA LEU A 212 -8.74 7.49 -10.93
C LEU A 212 -9.05 7.65 -9.44
N SER A 213 -8.78 8.83 -8.89
CA SER A 213 -9.09 9.21 -7.52
C SER A 213 -10.60 9.15 -7.26
N SER A 214 -11.41 9.75 -8.15
CA SER A 214 -12.88 9.71 -8.08
C SER A 214 -13.41 8.28 -8.07
N TYR A 215 -12.87 7.41 -8.94
CA TYR A 215 -13.29 6.01 -9.02
C TYR A 215 -12.94 5.22 -7.74
N ASN A 216 -11.75 5.44 -7.17
CA ASN A 216 -11.37 4.83 -5.90
C ASN A 216 -12.28 5.31 -4.75
N ARG A 217 -12.58 6.60 -4.71
CA ARG A 217 -13.51 7.21 -3.75
C ARG A 217 -14.92 6.60 -3.85
N GLU A 218 -15.44 6.42 -5.07
CA GLU A 218 -16.72 5.77 -5.31
C GLU A 218 -16.78 4.37 -4.69
N LYS A 219 -15.75 3.55 -4.89
CA LYS A 219 -15.68 2.20 -4.32
C LYS A 219 -15.61 2.22 -2.79
N ILE A 220 -14.85 3.15 -2.20
CA ILE A 220 -14.82 3.34 -0.74
C ILE A 220 -16.23 3.64 -0.22
N PHE A 221 -16.95 4.54 -0.84
CA PHE A 221 -18.31 4.89 -0.42
C PHE A 221 -19.35 3.80 -0.73
N ALA A 222 -19.15 3.00 -1.76
CA ALA A 222 -19.98 1.83 -2.03
C ALA A 222 -19.88 0.78 -0.90
N VAL A 223 -18.64 0.49 -0.44
CA VAL A 223 -18.44 -0.40 0.73
C VAL A 223 -19.07 0.19 1.99
N LYS A 224 -18.91 1.51 2.23
CA LYS A 224 -19.57 2.21 3.34
C LYS A 224 -21.09 2.03 3.30
N ALA A 225 -21.71 2.32 2.16
CA ALA A 225 -23.18 2.24 1.99
C ALA A 225 -23.67 0.82 2.25
N PHE A 226 -22.99 -0.18 1.70
CA PHE A 226 -23.30 -1.59 1.91
C PHE A 226 -23.22 -2.00 3.39
N LEU A 227 -22.15 -1.59 4.09
CA LEU A 227 -22.00 -1.89 5.52
C LEU A 227 -23.11 -1.26 6.36
N LEU A 228 -23.50 -0.02 6.07
CA LEU A 228 -24.62 0.64 6.78
C LEU A 228 -25.96 -0.07 6.53
N GLU A 229 -26.19 -0.55 5.31
CA GLU A 229 -27.40 -1.31 4.97
C GLU A 229 -27.47 -2.64 5.75
N ILE A 230 -26.43 -3.46 5.66
CA ILE A 230 -26.44 -4.81 6.27
C ILE A 230 -26.45 -4.80 7.80
N CYS A 231 -25.90 -3.75 8.41
CA CYS A 231 -25.84 -3.63 9.88
C CYS A 231 -27.13 -3.12 10.52
N SER A 232 -28.21 -2.87 9.77
CA SER A 232 -29.46 -2.34 10.30
C SER A 232 -30.09 -3.19 11.43
N GLY A 233 -29.94 -4.53 11.37
CA GLY A 233 -30.46 -5.47 12.34
C GLY A 233 -29.51 -5.85 13.48
N GLY A 234 -28.27 -5.41 13.45
CA GLY A 234 -27.19 -5.82 14.36
C GLY A 234 -26.55 -7.15 13.95
N LEU A 235 -25.26 -7.11 13.67
CA LEU A 235 -24.47 -8.26 13.19
C LEU A 235 -23.15 -8.39 13.94
N THR A 236 -22.69 -9.61 14.13
CA THR A 236 -21.32 -9.90 14.54
C THR A 236 -20.36 -9.63 13.36
N PHE A 237 -19.07 -9.51 13.67
CA PHE A 237 -18.06 -9.31 12.62
C PHE A 237 -18.06 -10.43 11.57
N GLU A 238 -18.18 -11.68 11.99
CA GLU A 238 -18.20 -12.83 11.07
C GLU A 238 -19.41 -12.82 10.13
N GLU A 239 -20.58 -12.42 10.63
CA GLU A 239 -21.79 -12.25 9.81
C GLU A 239 -21.64 -11.10 8.82
N ILE A 240 -21.02 -9.99 9.25
CA ILE A 240 -20.70 -8.86 8.33
C ILE A 240 -19.76 -9.34 7.24
N LEU A 241 -18.67 -10.01 7.59
CA LEU A 241 -17.68 -10.47 6.63
C LEU A 241 -18.30 -11.45 5.62
N GLN A 242 -19.11 -12.40 6.09
CA GLN A 242 -19.86 -13.31 5.22
C GLN A 242 -20.72 -12.53 4.21
N ARG A 243 -21.47 -11.52 4.66
CA ARG A 243 -22.32 -10.71 3.78
C ARG A 243 -21.52 -9.87 2.80
N VAL A 244 -20.36 -9.33 3.21
CA VAL A 244 -19.44 -8.61 2.32
C VAL A 244 -18.97 -9.52 1.18
N PHE A 245 -18.50 -10.73 1.50
CA PHE A 245 -18.06 -11.69 0.48
C PHE A 245 -19.18 -12.08 -0.48
N THR A 246 -20.37 -12.34 0.04
CA THR A 246 -21.54 -12.68 -0.77
C THR A 246 -22.01 -11.49 -1.62
N GLY A 247 -22.12 -10.29 -1.02
CA GLY A 247 -22.65 -9.10 -1.66
C GLY A 247 -21.76 -8.56 -2.79
N PHE A 248 -20.45 -8.68 -2.64
CA PHE A 248 -19.48 -8.28 -3.67
C PHE A 248 -18.98 -9.44 -4.54
N GLY A 249 -19.53 -10.65 -4.40
CA GLY A 249 -19.14 -11.82 -5.20
C GLY A 249 -17.69 -12.26 -4.99
N LEU A 250 -17.12 -12.02 -3.83
CA LEU A 250 -15.75 -12.39 -3.49
C LEU A 250 -15.65 -13.87 -3.12
N ILE A 251 -14.49 -14.49 -3.38
CA ILE A 251 -14.20 -15.88 -2.99
C ILE A 251 -13.40 -15.84 -1.69
N MET A 252 -13.94 -16.46 -0.63
CA MET A 252 -13.27 -16.53 0.64
C MET A 252 -12.19 -17.64 0.62
N THR A 253 -10.94 -17.21 0.76
CA THR A 253 -9.79 -18.06 1.09
C THR A 253 -9.27 -17.60 2.45
N PHE A 254 -8.32 -18.34 3.05
CA PHE A 254 -7.75 -17.92 4.34
C PHE A 254 -7.05 -16.56 4.23
N GLU A 255 -6.33 -16.33 3.15
CA GLU A 255 -5.66 -15.06 2.84
C GLU A 255 -6.67 -13.91 2.66
N GLN A 256 -7.72 -14.14 1.86
CA GLN A 256 -8.78 -13.13 1.66
C GLN A 256 -9.58 -12.86 2.94
N TYR A 257 -9.80 -13.87 3.78
CA TYR A 257 -10.40 -13.69 5.11
C TYR A 257 -9.57 -12.71 5.96
N ALA A 258 -8.24 -12.83 5.96
CA ALA A 258 -7.36 -11.95 6.72
C ALA A 258 -7.30 -10.54 6.11
N LEU A 259 -7.05 -10.39 4.81
CA LEU A 259 -6.91 -9.11 4.12
C LEU A 259 -8.21 -8.29 4.11
N VAL A 260 -9.30 -8.88 3.59
CA VAL A 260 -10.62 -8.22 3.56
C VAL A 260 -11.14 -8.02 4.98
N GLY A 261 -10.93 -9.00 5.87
CA GLY A 261 -11.34 -8.90 7.26
C GLY A 261 -10.68 -7.74 8.00
N SER A 262 -9.38 -7.53 7.81
CA SER A 262 -8.64 -6.37 8.35
C SER A 262 -9.23 -5.06 7.83
N THR A 263 -9.45 -4.96 6.52
CA THR A 263 -10.04 -3.78 5.87
C THR A 263 -11.45 -3.49 6.41
N ILE A 264 -12.32 -4.50 6.53
CA ILE A 264 -13.67 -4.31 7.06
C ILE A 264 -13.64 -3.84 8.52
N ARG A 265 -12.69 -4.30 9.35
CA ARG A 265 -12.50 -3.75 10.71
C ARG A 265 -12.15 -2.25 10.67
N SER A 266 -11.34 -1.82 9.72
CA SER A 266 -11.02 -0.39 9.51
C SER A 266 -12.26 0.43 9.14
N TYR A 267 -13.12 -0.10 8.26
CA TYR A 267 -14.41 0.54 7.96
C TYR A 267 -15.33 0.62 9.17
N LEU A 268 -15.47 -0.46 9.94
CA LEU A 268 -16.31 -0.48 11.14
C LEU A 268 -15.81 0.52 12.19
N SER A 269 -14.50 0.62 12.36
CA SER A 269 -13.86 1.62 13.23
C SER A 269 -14.20 3.05 12.76
N TRP A 270 -13.95 3.36 11.49
CA TRP A 270 -14.26 4.65 10.90
C TRP A 270 -15.72 5.03 11.05
N LEU A 271 -16.65 4.12 10.69
CA LEU A 271 -18.10 4.37 10.77
C LEU A 271 -18.59 4.55 12.21
N LYS A 272 -17.93 3.90 13.17
CA LYS A 272 -18.22 4.08 14.61
C LYS A 272 -17.76 5.46 15.08
N GLU A 273 -16.56 5.90 14.71
CA GLU A 273 -16.06 7.26 15.04
C GLU A 273 -16.93 8.36 14.39
N GLU A 274 -17.44 8.13 13.18
CA GLU A 274 -18.40 9.03 12.50
C GLU A 274 -19.84 8.92 13.09
N LYS A 275 -20.06 8.09 14.12
CA LYS A 275 -21.37 7.86 14.77
C LYS A 275 -22.46 7.32 13.83
N LEU A 276 -22.06 6.68 12.73
CA LEU A 276 -22.94 6.01 11.79
C LEU A 276 -23.21 4.56 12.17
N LEU A 277 -22.27 3.94 12.90
CA LEU A 277 -22.44 2.64 13.54
C LEU A 277 -22.28 2.76 15.05
N SER A 278 -22.99 1.92 15.77
CA SER A 278 -22.82 1.64 17.20
C SER A 278 -22.27 0.22 17.37
N ALA A 279 -21.56 -0.01 18.47
CA ALA A 279 -21.08 -1.31 18.89
C ALA A 279 -21.59 -1.60 20.30
N SER A 280 -22.25 -2.75 20.51
CA SER A 280 -22.80 -3.18 21.80
C SER A 280 -22.45 -4.64 22.08
N PHE A 281 -22.39 -5.00 23.36
CA PHE A 281 -22.19 -6.38 23.77
C PHE A 281 -23.54 -6.98 24.22
N GLU A 282 -23.95 -8.08 23.59
CA GLU A 282 -25.17 -8.82 23.90
C GLU A 282 -24.83 -10.31 23.94
N ASP A 283 -25.11 -10.98 25.03
CA ASP A 283 -24.79 -12.40 25.24
C ASP A 283 -23.34 -12.77 24.91
N ASN A 284 -22.36 -11.96 25.32
CA ASN A 284 -20.94 -12.10 25.03
C ASN A 284 -20.59 -12.03 23.55
N ARG A 285 -21.45 -11.44 22.73
CA ARG A 285 -21.18 -11.15 21.29
C ARG A 285 -21.08 -9.66 21.09
N LEU A 286 -20.07 -9.21 20.34
CA LEU A 286 -19.98 -7.84 19.85
C LEU A 286 -20.88 -7.68 18.61
N LEU A 287 -21.88 -6.81 18.72
CA LEU A 287 -22.81 -6.50 17.63
C LEU A 287 -22.59 -5.07 17.11
N TRP A 288 -22.59 -4.95 15.81
CA TRP A 288 -22.52 -3.69 15.09
C TRP A 288 -23.88 -3.34 14.53
N ARG A 289 -24.37 -2.11 14.79
CA ARG A 289 -25.66 -1.63 14.31
C ARG A 289 -25.55 -0.26 13.69
N THR A 290 -26.29 -0.06 12.58
CA THR A 290 -26.49 1.26 11.99
C THR A 290 -27.26 2.13 12.97
N VAL A 291 -26.75 3.34 13.22
CA VAL A 291 -27.46 4.35 14.02
C VAL A 291 -28.53 4.98 13.13
N ASN A 292 -29.79 4.69 13.42
CA ASN A 292 -30.92 5.38 12.77
C ASN A 292 -30.91 6.83 13.27
N GLY A 293 -30.83 7.79 12.33
CA GLY A 293 -30.90 9.21 12.63
C GLY A 293 -32.31 9.64 13.06
#